data_0b8befe4567bfcf03783b0866dde7045
#
_entry.id   0b8befe4567bfcf03783b0866dde7045
#
_cell.length_a   1.000
_cell.length_b   1.000
_cell.length_c   1.000
_cell.angle_alpha   90.00
_cell.angle_beta   90.00
_cell.angle_gamma   90.00
#
_symmetry.space_group_name_H-M   'P 1'
#
loop_
_entity.id
_entity.type
_entity.pdbx_description
1 polymer ?
#
loop_
_entity_poly.entity_id
_entity_poly.type
_entity_poly.pdbx_seq_one_letter_code
_entity_poly.pdbx_strand_id
1 'polypeptide(L)'
;MKNPIMASVVMLALLFTANGAFAQCKEVVWPTDGAQRAKAEESKVLYEDAKNSKQYKQALPPLNWLLANVPQFHSSLYINAADIYDELASAEKDAARKKVYVDSLMIVYDMRMKNCGEDPVVHNRKALAYLKHNINEQPAEALKLLDETFKKNGNNIMDATLVPYFQTVRLNALKFKNMTDVQILERYDKLMEIIDNKIKKTQSEGKPVDKYKKYKDDIDAILITMVKVDCDFVRANLAPKYKQNPTDISLAKKIFSFMLQGKCTDDPLWLQAAETVYNDPAGQKDCGLAKNLGIIYMSKDDFEKAEKFLTEAQGVCTDSQDKAEVLLSLGTLSSRRGKKSEARELYRQAASANATVAKEAYEKIGDLYFNSHGDCAKKVNQADDRLVYLLAADYYQRAGNGKKIAMAKEGFPSKEEIFLVNYQPGDTKKVECWINESTTIRTRD
;
A
#
# COMPACT_ATOMS: atom_id res chain seq x y z
N MET A 1 -4.58 -74.55 51.58
CA MET A 1 -4.53 -75.53 50.48
C MET A 1 -4.30 -74.78 49.15
N LYS A 2 -3.16 -75.00 48.59
CA LYS A 2 -2.68 -74.78 47.20
C LYS A 2 -3.07 -73.52 46.46
N ASN A 3 -2.19 -72.51 46.46
CA ASN A 3 -2.02 -71.52 45.40
C ASN A 3 -1.26 -72.10 44.22
N PRO A 4 -1.59 -71.79 42.97
CA PRO A 4 -0.57 -71.78 41.91
C PRO A 4 -0.23 -70.35 41.50
N ILE A 5 1.05 -70.11 41.44
CA ILE A 5 1.77 -68.95 40.93
C ILE A 5 1.50 -68.83 39.43
N MET A 6 0.90 -67.70 39.00
CA MET A 6 0.81 -67.33 37.59
C MET A 6 1.96 -66.40 37.24
N ALA A 7 2.89 -66.87 36.45
CA ALA A 7 4.02 -66.11 35.92
C ALA A 7 3.48 -65.14 34.85
N SER A 8 3.54 -63.85 35.12
CA SER A 8 3.25 -62.77 34.11
C SER A 8 4.51 -62.52 33.27
N VAL A 9 4.48 -62.99 32.05
CA VAL A 9 5.45 -62.59 31.02
C VAL A 9 5.16 -61.14 30.61
N VAL A 10 6.00 -60.22 31.08
CA VAL A 10 6.01 -58.83 30.61
C VAL A 10 6.66 -58.79 29.24
N MET A 11 5.81 -58.70 28.18
CA MET A 11 6.26 -58.43 26.84
C MET A 11 6.63 -56.96 26.72
N LEU A 12 7.93 -56.66 26.75
CA LEU A 12 8.49 -55.35 26.55
C LEU A 12 8.33 -54.98 25.06
N ALA A 13 7.23 -54.37 24.69
CA ALA A 13 7.05 -53.77 23.38
C ALA A 13 8.01 -52.55 23.25
N LEU A 14 9.10 -52.75 22.56
CA LEU A 14 10.01 -51.67 22.10
C LEU A 14 9.21 -50.80 21.11
N LEU A 15 8.61 -49.74 21.63
CA LEU A 15 8.14 -48.60 20.85
C LEU A 15 9.37 -47.93 20.25
N PHE A 16 9.76 -48.31 19.05
CA PHE A 16 10.59 -47.48 18.21
C PHE A 16 9.81 -46.19 17.90
N THR A 17 10.02 -45.16 18.70
CA THR A 17 9.60 -43.79 18.38
C THR A 17 10.38 -43.37 17.16
N ALA A 18 9.67 -43.23 16.02
CA ALA A 18 10.19 -42.63 14.79
C ALA A 18 10.45 -41.13 14.96
N ASN A 19 11.37 -40.78 15.82
CA ASN A 19 11.87 -39.42 16.00
C ASN A 19 13.29 -39.26 15.40
N GLY A 20 13.47 -39.69 14.15
CA GLY A 20 14.76 -39.67 13.48
C GLY A 20 14.78 -39.08 12.06
N ALA A 21 13.68 -38.45 11.60
CA ALA A 21 13.55 -38.07 10.18
C ALA A 21 14.31 -36.81 9.74
N PHE A 22 14.89 -36.03 10.66
CA PHE A 22 15.51 -34.75 10.32
C PHE A 22 17.03 -34.69 10.34
N ALA A 23 17.72 -35.81 10.58
CA ALA A 23 19.19 -35.85 10.67
C ALA A 23 19.89 -36.58 9.52
N GLN A 24 19.14 -37.07 8.55
CA GLN A 24 19.71 -37.81 7.42
C GLN A 24 20.50 -36.87 6.48
N CYS A 25 21.65 -37.38 5.98
CA CYS A 25 22.55 -36.67 5.05
C CYS A 25 23.24 -35.40 5.61
N LYS A 26 23.38 -35.24 6.94
CA LYS A 26 24.17 -34.14 7.52
C LYS A 26 25.67 -34.46 7.59
N GLU A 27 25.99 -35.75 7.71
CA GLU A 27 27.35 -36.26 7.73
C GLU A 27 27.63 -37.11 6.50
N VAL A 28 28.89 -37.18 6.11
CA VAL A 28 29.30 -38.00 4.97
C VAL A 28 29.24 -39.49 5.36
N VAL A 29 28.37 -40.24 4.69
CA VAL A 29 28.20 -41.69 4.88
C VAL A 29 28.77 -42.42 3.69
N TRP A 30 29.90 -43.08 3.90
CA TRP A 30 30.53 -43.91 2.89
C TRP A 30 29.98 -45.37 2.94
N PRO A 31 29.93 -46.08 1.80
CA PRO A 31 29.67 -47.51 1.81
C PRO A 31 30.67 -48.26 2.69
N THR A 32 30.19 -49.29 3.36
CA THR A 32 31.07 -50.17 4.20
C THR A 32 31.79 -51.20 3.37
N ASP A 33 31.27 -51.58 2.21
CA ASP A 33 31.93 -52.46 1.24
C ASP A 33 33.13 -51.75 0.60
N GLY A 34 34.33 -52.36 0.61
CA GLY A 34 35.56 -51.74 0.14
C GLY A 34 35.57 -51.38 -1.35
N ALA A 35 34.98 -52.23 -2.21
CA ALA A 35 34.93 -51.96 -3.65
C ALA A 35 33.91 -50.87 -3.98
N GLN A 36 32.75 -50.86 -3.34
CA GLN A 36 31.77 -49.78 -3.47
C GLN A 36 32.27 -48.48 -2.93
N ARG A 37 33.01 -48.48 -1.82
CA ARG A 37 33.63 -47.30 -1.25
C ARG A 37 34.67 -46.67 -2.17
N ALA A 38 35.60 -47.47 -2.72
CA ALA A 38 36.58 -47.00 -3.69
C ALA A 38 35.91 -46.37 -4.92
N LYS A 39 34.86 -47.02 -5.43
CA LYS A 39 34.09 -46.49 -6.57
C LYS A 39 33.34 -45.17 -6.21
N ALA A 40 32.83 -45.06 -5.00
CA ALA A 40 32.16 -43.84 -4.52
C ALA A 40 33.14 -42.68 -4.36
N GLU A 41 34.33 -42.93 -3.81
CA GLU A 41 35.39 -41.93 -3.67
C GLU A 41 35.88 -41.44 -5.04
N GLU A 42 36.15 -42.36 -5.99
CA GLU A 42 36.49 -42.07 -7.37
C GLU A 42 35.40 -41.20 -8.04
N SER A 43 34.15 -41.66 -7.96
CA SER A 43 33.02 -40.96 -8.58
C SER A 43 32.81 -39.55 -8.00
N LYS A 44 33.01 -39.41 -6.69
CA LYS A 44 32.93 -38.08 -6.04
C LYS A 44 33.98 -37.10 -6.61
N VAL A 45 35.24 -37.52 -6.67
CA VAL A 45 36.32 -36.68 -7.21
C VAL A 45 36.03 -36.33 -8.68
N LEU A 46 35.67 -37.30 -9.51
CA LEU A 46 35.42 -37.06 -10.92
C LEU A 46 34.28 -36.07 -11.18
N TYR A 47 33.14 -36.19 -10.49
CA TYR A 47 32.05 -35.23 -10.75
C TYR A 47 32.34 -33.85 -10.16
N GLU A 48 33.01 -33.74 -9.00
CA GLU A 48 33.39 -32.46 -8.40
C GLU A 48 34.41 -31.72 -9.29
N ASP A 49 35.43 -32.40 -9.78
CA ASP A 49 36.41 -31.82 -10.71
C ASP A 49 35.77 -31.36 -12.03
N ALA A 50 34.88 -32.17 -12.59
CA ALA A 50 34.15 -31.83 -13.79
C ALA A 50 33.19 -30.66 -13.54
N LYS A 51 32.50 -30.59 -12.38
CA LYS A 51 31.66 -29.46 -12.00
C LYS A 51 32.49 -28.17 -11.86
N ASN A 52 33.61 -28.24 -11.14
CA ASN A 52 34.49 -27.09 -10.89
C ASN A 52 35.10 -26.55 -12.20
N SER A 53 35.35 -27.43 -13.15
CA SER A 53 35.80 -27.08 -14.49
C SER A 53 34.67 -26.70 -15.46
N LYS A 54 33.39 -26.63 -14.98
CA LYS A 54 32.19 -26.37 -15.77
C LYS A 54 31.94 -27.39 -16.90
N GLN A 55 32.50 -28.56 -16.79
CA GLN A 55 32.31 -29.68 -17.75
C GLN A 55 31.10 -30.53 -17.32
N TYR A 56 29.95 -29.90 -17.22
CA TYR A 56 28.75 -30.48 -16.60
C TYR A 56 28.28 -31.80 -17.21
N LYS A 57 28.42 -31.97 -18.56
CA LYS A 57 28.08 -33.24 -19.21
C LYS A 57 28.98 -34.38 -18.75
N GLN A 58 30.26 -34.11 -18.49
CA GLN A 58 31.23 -35.12 -18.03
C GLN A 58 30.99 -35.45 -16.55
N ALA A 59 30.39 -34.54 -15.78
CA ALA A 59 30.03 -34.78 -14.40
C ALA A 59 28.88 -35.79 -14.25
N LEU A 60 28.01 -35.94 -15.27
CA LEU A 60 26.77 -36.76 -15.14
C LEU A 60 27.02 -38.25 -14.86
N PRO A 61 27.90 -38.99 -15.55
CA PRO A 61 28.05 -40.43 -15.29
C PRO A 61 28.46 -40.76 -13.86
N PRO A 62 29.55 -40.13 -13.29
CA PRO A 62 29.94 -40.41 -11.92
C PRO A 62 28.92 -39.87 -10.88
N LEU A 63 28.28 -38.73 -11.14
CA LEU A 63 27.23 -38.19 -10.30
C LEU A 63 26.02 -39.13 -10.22
N ASN A 64 25.51 -39.57 -11.35
CA ASN A 64 24.35 -40.46 -11.42
C ASN A 64 24.63 -41.83 -10.77
N TRP A 65 25.87 -42.30 -10.87
CA TRP A 65 26.28 -43.50 -10.15
C TRP A 65 26.15 -43.29 -8.62
N LEU A 66 26.63 -42.17 -8.09
CA LEU A 66 26.49 -41.83 -6.65
C LEU A 66 25.02 -41.70 -6.24
N LEU A 67 24.20 -40.99 -7.01
CA LEU A 67 22.78 -40.81 -6.71
C LEU A 67 22.04 -42.18 -6.65
N ALA A 68 22.44 -43.13 -7.49
CA ALA A 68 21.81 -44.46 -7.54
C ALA A 68 22.32 -45.39 -6.45
N ASN A 69 23.62 -45.40 -6.13
CA ASN A 69 24.27 -46.41 -5.28
C ASN A 69 24.58 -45.91 -3.86
N VAL A 70 24.67 -44.59 -3.64
CA VAL A 70 24.99 -44.01 -2.34
C VAL A 70 24.05 -42.82 -2.03
N PRO A 71 22.71 -43.05 -2.06
CA PRO A 71 21.73 -41.95 -1.98
C PRO A 71 21.74 -41.20 -0.64
N GLN A 72 22.27 -41.81 0.42
CA GLN A 72 22.39 -41.14 1.75
C GLN A 72 23.78 -40.55 2.02
N PHE A 73 24.62 -40.38 0.99
CA PHE A 73 25.99 -39.95 1.10
C PHE A 73 26.14 -38.63 1.90
N HIS A 74 25.55 -37.59 1.42
CA HIS A 74 25.51 -36.25 2.08
C HIS A 74 24.57 -35.35 1.26
N SER A 75 23.97 -34.34 1.91
CA SER A 75 23.08 -33.39 1.23
C SER A 75 23.74 -32.58 0.09
N SER A 76 25.08 -32.40 0.14
CA SER A 76 25.85 -31.73 -0.95
C SER A 76 25.77 -32.49 -2.28
N LEU A 77 25.60 -33.82 -2.27
CA LEU A 77 25.43 -34.59 -3.49
C LEU A 77 24.23 -34.08 -4.30
N TYR A 78 23.11 -33.87 -3.63
CA TYR A 78 21.88 -33.37 -4.25
C TYR A 78 21.95 -31.90 -4.62
N ILE A 79 22.66 -31.07 -3.80
CA ILE A 79 22.89 -29.66 -4.12
C ILE A 79 23.71 -29.53 -5.40
N ASN A 80 24.81 -30.28 -5.48
CA ASN A 80 25.68 -30.27 -6.67
C ASN A 80 24.97 -30.86 -7.89
N ALA A 81 24.16 -31.90 -7.71
CA ALA A 81 23.36 -32.48 -8.79
C ALA A 81 22.34 -31.47 -9.33
N ALA A 82 21.63 -30.76 -8.45
CA ALA A 82 20.69 -29.73 -8.85
C ALA A 82 21.39 -28.59 -9.63
N ASP A 83 22.54 -28.10 -9.16
CA ASP A 83 23.31 -27.09 -9.85
C ASP A 83 23.75 -27.56 -11.27
N ILE A 84 24.24 -28.81 -11.38
CA ILE A 84 24.68 -29.37 -12.67
C ILE A 84 23.52 -29.48 -13.65
N TYR A 85 22.38 -30.04 -13.23
CA TYR A 85 21.21 -30.15 -14.10
C TYR A 85 20.59 -28.80 -14.45
N ASP A 86 20.59 -27.83 -13.54
CA ASP A 86 20.11 -26.48 -13.80
C ASP A 86 20.97 -25.74 -14.83
N GLU A 87 22.29 -25.86 -14.75
CA GLU A 87 23.23 -25.30 -15.73
C GLU A 87 23.07 -25.97 -17.11
N LEU A 88 22.95 -27.31 -17.15
CA LEU A 88 22.73 -28.02 -18.40
C LEU A 88 21.39 -27.64 -19.05
N ALA A 89 20.31 -27.51 -18.26
CA ALA A 89 19.02 -27.08 -18.75
C ALA A 89 19.05 -25.63 -19.27
N SER A 90 19.83 -24.76 -18.60
CA SER A 90 19.97 -23.36 -18.98
C SER A 90 20.78 -23.18 -20.29
N ALA A 91 21.77 -24.02 -20.51
CA ALA A 91 22.64 -23.96 -21.69
C ALA A 91 22.07 -24.71 -22.91
N GLU A 92 21.13 -25.64 -22.72
CA GLU A 92 20.60 -26.49 -23.79
C GLU A 92 19.59 -25.71 -24.66
N LYS A 93 19.83 -25.77 -25.98
CA LYS A 93 18.97 -25.12 -26.97
C LYS A 93 17.90 -26.05 -27.56
N ASP A 94 18.17 -27.35 -27.57
CA ASP A 94 17.19 -28.34 -28.01
C ASP A 94 16.12 -28.55 -26.94
N ALA A 95 14.86 -28.29 -27.28
CA ALA A 95 13.76 -28.32 -26.34
C ALA A 95 13.55 -29.68 -25.69
N ALA A 96 13.72 -30.77 -26.45
CA ALA A 96 13.54 -32.14 -25.94
C ALA A 96 14.64 -32.51 -24.94
N ARG A 97 15.89 -32.18 -25.22
CA ARG A 97 17.02 -32.41 -24.31
C ARG A 97 16.94 -31.47 -23.08
N LYS A 98 16.55 -30.23 -23.27
CA LYS A 98 16.30 -29.31 -22.15
C LYS A 98 15.27 -29.90 -21.20
N LYS A 99 14.15 -30.41 -21.72
CA LYS A 99 13.13 -31.05 -20.92
C LYS A 99 13.70 -32.20 -20.09
N VAL A 100 14.55 -33.05 -20.67
CA VAL A 100 15.19 -34.17 -19.94
C VAL A 100 16.02 -33.66 -18.76
N TYR A 101 16.78 -32.59 -18.94
CA TYR A 101 17.57 -32.00 -17.86
C TYR A 101 16.68 -31.38 -16.78
N VAL A 102 15.60 -30.71 -17.16
CA VAL A 102 14.63 -30.15 -16.21
C VAL A 102 13.92 -31.25 -15.42
N ASP A 103 13.47 -32.30 -16.08
CA ASP A 103 12.83 -33.46 -15.43
C ASP A 103 13.81 -34.12 -14.44
N SER A 104 15.09 -34.29 -14.84
CA SER A 104 16.15 -34.80 -13.95
C SER A 104 16.38 -33.91 -12.75
N LEU A 105 16.40 -32.60 -12.95
CA LEU A 105 16.53 -31.61 -11.88
C LEU A 105 15.37 -31.76 -10.85
N MET A 106 14.14 -31.94 -11.32
CA MET A 106 12.98 -32.13 -10.44
C MET A 106 13.10 -33.47 -9.66
N ILE A 107 13.56 -34.56 -10.34
CA ILE A 107 13.81 -35.85 -9.70
C ILE A 107 14.88 -35.74 -8.62
N VAL A 108 15.95 -34.99 -8.85
CA VAL A 108 17.02 -34.73 -7.85
C VAL A 108 16.47 -34.12 -6.58
N TYR A 109 15.58 -33.12 -6.70
CA TYR A 109 14.93 -32.54 -5.53
C TYR A 109 14.05 -33.54 -4.78
N ASP A 110 13.29 -34.39 -5.52
CA ASP A 110 12.45 -35.41 -4.90
C ASP A 110 13.30 -36.49 -4.21
N MET A 111 14.40 -36.92 -4.84
CA MET A 111 15.35 -37.84 -4.24
C MET A 111 15.97 -37.25 -2.95
N ARG A 112 16.32 -35.97 -2.93
CA ARG A 112 16.83 -35.31 -1.73
C ARG A 112 15.81 -35.36 -0.59
N MET A 113 14.56 -35.02 -0.87
CA MET A 113 13.50 -35.04 0.14
C MET A 113 13.25 -36.46 0.65
N LYS A 114 13.25 -37.44 -0.25
CA LYS A 114 13.07 -38.88 0.10
C LYS A 114 14.20 -39.42 0.95
N ASN A 115 15.44 -39.11 0.60
CA ASN A 115 16.62 -39.76 1.22
C ASN A 115 17.20 -38.97 2.40
N CYS A 116 17.03 -37.63 2.41
CA CYS A 116 17.60 -36.74 3.41
C CYS A 116 16.55 -36.04 4.31
N GLY A 117 15.27 -36.34 4.10
CA GLY A 117 14.15 -35.77 4.83
C GLY A 117 13.60 -34.52 4.15
N GLU A 118 12.32 -34.23 4.42
CA GLU A 118 11.65 -33.03 3.92
C GLU A 118 12.22 -31.77 4.58
N ASP A 119 12.54 -30.78 3.77
CA ASP A 119 13.09 -29.49 4.20
C ASP A 119 12.34 -28.38 3.45
N PRO A 120 11.78 -27.38 4.16
CA PRO A 120 11.14 -26.19 3.54
C PRO A 120 12.02 -25.50 2.48
N VAL A 121 13.34 -25.46 2.70
CA VAL A 121 14.29 -24.89 1.74
C VAL A 121 14.31 -25.67 0.42
N VAL A 122 14.21 -26.99 0.48
CA VAL A 122 14.24 -27.86 -0.71
C VAL A 122 12.97 -27.63 -1.55
N HIS A 123 11.81 -27.57 -0.92
CA HIS A 123 10.55 -27.24 -1.60
C HIS A 123 10.62 -25.88 -2.31
N ASN A 124 11.12 -24.86 -1.62
CA ASN A 124 11.30 -23.53 -2.22
C ASN A 124 12.22 -23.58 -3.45
N ARG A 125 13.38 -24.24 -3.33
CA ARG A 125 14.36 -24.36 -4.43
C ARG A 125 13.80 -25.11 -5.61
N LYS A 126 13.08 -26.23 -5.37
CA LYS A 126 12.39 -26.98 -6.41
C LYS A 126 11.41 -26.11 -7.20
N ALA A 127 10.56 -25.34 -6.48
CA ALA A 127 9.59 -24.46 -7.10
C ALA A 127 10.23 -23.35 -7.94
N LEU A 128 11.30 -22.72 -7.43
CA LEU A 128 12.04 -21.69 -8.18
C LEU A 128 12.73 -22.27 -9.42
N ALA A 129 13.34 -23.44 -9.32
CA ALA A 129 13.97 -24.09 -10.45
C ALA A 129 12.93 -24.48 -11.51
N TYR A 130 11.76 -24.96 -11.11
CA TYR A 130 10.68 -25.26 -12.04
C TYR A 130 10.17 -23.99 -12.75
N LEU A 131 9.97 -22.91 -12.01
CA LEU A 131 9.58 -21.62 -12.57
C LEU A 131 10.59 -21.14 -13.62
N LYS A 132 11.87 -21.17 -13.29
CA LYS A 132 12.94 -20.72 -14.18
C LYS A 132 12.86 -21.34 -15.57
N HIS A 133 12.52 -22.64 -15.64
CA HIS A 133 12.57 -23.39 -16.89
C HIS A 133 11.22 -23.60 -17.58
N ASN A 134 10.09 -23.53 -16.85
CA ASN A 134 8.77 -23.98 -17.37
C ASN A 134 7.66 -22.91 -17.29
N ILE A 135 7.91 -21.73 -16.72
CA ILE A 135 6.83 -20.74 -16.48
C ILE A 135 6.07 -20.37 -17.76
N ASN A 136 6.73 -20.30 -18.89
CA ASN A 136 6.11 -19.89 -20.16
C ASN A 136 5.39 -21.04 -20.87
N GLU A 137 5.80 -22.28 -20.63
CA GLU A 137 5.29 -23.47 -21.31
C GLU A 137 4.23 -24.20 -20.51
N GLN A 138 4.42 -24.30 -19.19
CA GLN A 138 3.57 -25.05 -18.27
C GLN A 138 3.19 -24.24 -17.01
N PRO A 139 2.58 -23.06 -17.17
CA PRO A 139 2.29 -22.19 -16.03
C PRO A 139 1.25 -22.78 -15.05
N ALA A 140 0.37 -23.68 -15.50
CA ALA A 140 -0.58 -24.35 -14.62
C ALA A 140 0.12 -25.31 -13.65
N GLU A 141 1.07 -26.09 -14.14
CA GLU A 141 1.88 -26.98 -13.29
C GLU A 141 2.82 -26.19 -12.38
N ALA A 142 3.38 -25.08 -12.88
CA ALA A 142 4.18 -24.19 -12.07
C ALA A 142 3.36 -23.59 -10.91
N LEU A 143 2.12 -23.17 -11.16
CA LEU A 143 1.22 -22.66 -10.12
C LEU A 143 0.86 -23.73 -9.10
N LYS A 144 0.56 -24.96 -9.55
CA LYS A 144 0.27 -26.08 -8.65
C LYS A 144 1.45 -26.39 -7.71
N LEU A 145 2.66 -26.46 -8.25
CA LEU A 145 3.87 -26.69 -7.45
C LEU A 145 4.11 -25.56 -6.44
N LEU A 146 3.85 -24.32 -6.84
CA LEU A 146 3.94 -23.18 -5.93
C LEU A 146 2.86 -23.21 -4.85
N ASP A 147 1.59 -23.50 -5.19
CA ASP A 147 0.50 -23.64 -4.22
C ASP A 147 0.85 -24.70 -3.16
N GLU A 148 1.40 -25.85 -3.58
CA GLU A 148 1.88 -26.90 -2.66
C GLU A 148 3.03 -26.39 -1.79
N THR A 149 3.99 -25.66 -2.37
CA THR A 149 5.14 -25.11 -1.66
C THR A 149 4.69 -24.09 -0.62
N PHE A 150 3.77 -23.18 -0.98
CA PHE A 150 3.21 -22.20 -0.04
C PHE A 150 2.43 -22.86 1.09
N LYS A 151 1.63 -23.90 0.76
CA LYS A 151 0.88 -24.68 1.77
C LYS A 151 1.79 -25.39 2.76
N LYS A 152 2.90 -26.00 2.29
CA LYS A 152 3.84 -26.72 3.14
C LYS A 152 4.72 -25.80 3.99
N ASN A 153 5.20 -24.71 3.41
CA ASN A 153 6.19 -23.85 4.04
C ASN A 153 5.60 -22.70 4.86
N GLY A 154 4.39 -22.23 4.54
CA GLY A 154 3.78 -21.10 5.24
C GLY A 154 4.71 -19.92 5.35
N ASN A 155 4.96 -19.45 6.58
CA ASN A 155 5.86 -18.30 6.84
C ASN A 155 7.35 -18.57 6.52
N ASN A 156 7.75 -19.83 6.32
CA ASN A 156 9.12 -20.21 5.94
C ASN A 156 9.35 -20.18 4.43
N ILE A 157 8.38 -19.69 3.64
CA ILE A 157 8.56 -19.47 2.20
C ILE A 157 9.74 -18.52 1.96
N MET A 158 10.57 -18.81 0.95
CA MET A 158 11.69 -17.92 0.60
C MET A 158 11.17 -16.60 0.01
N ASP A 159 11.78 -15.48 0.40
CA ASP A 159 11.40 -14.14 -0.08
C ASP A 159 11.44 -14.05 -1.62
N ALA A 160 12.40 -14.73 -2.24
CA ALA A 160 12.55 -14.77 -3.71
C ALA A 160 11.36 -15.43 -4.43
N THR A 161 10.48 -16.16 -3.74
CA THR A 161 9.29 -16.80 -4.32
C THR A 161 8.04 -15.93 -4.25
N LEU A 162 8.00 -14.90 -3.41
CA LEU A 162 6.77 -14.15 -3.12
C LEU A 162 6.19 -13.46 -4.38
N VAL A 163 6.95 -12.60 -5.02
CA VAL A 163 6.50 -11.89 -6.24
C VAL A 163 6.35 -12.85 -7.44
N PRO A 164 7.31 -13.76 -7.73
CA PRO A 164 7.15 -14.74 -8.81
C PRO A 164 5.92 -15.64 -8.66
N TYR A 165 5.53 -16.00 -7.44
CA TYR A 165 4.27 -16.72 -7.22
C TYR A 165 3.09 -15.93 -7.78
N PHE A 166 2.94 -14.68 -7.43
CA PHE A 166 1.80 -13.88 -7.88
C PHE A 166 1.86 -13.52 -9.37
N GLN A 167 3.08 -13.40 -9.94
CA GLN A 167 3.26 -13.31 -11.38
C GLN A 167 2.78 -14.59 -12.11
N THR A 168 3.00 -15.76 -11.49
CA THR A 168 2.48 -17.03 -12.03
C THR A 168 0.96 -17.09 -11.94
N VAL A 169 0.35 -16.59 -10.86
CA VAL A 169 -1.10 -16.40 -10.75
C VAL A 169 -1.61 -15.51 -11.91
N ARG A 170 -0.96 -14.36 -12.14
CA ARG A 170 -1.31 -13.44 -13.23
C ARG A 170 -1.25 -14.13 -14.61
N LEU A 171 -0.20 -14.89 -14.86
CA LEU A 171 -0.05 -15.60 -16.13
C LEU A 171 -1.18 -16.60 -16.37
N ASN A 172 -1.57 -17.36 -15.34
CA ASN A 172 -2.70 -18.29 -15.38
C ASN A 172 -4.04 -17.57 -15.56
N ALA A 173 -4.24 -16.46 -14.88
CA ALA A 173 -5.48 -15.67 -14.97
C ALA A 173 -5.67 -15.02 -16.35
N LEU A 174 -4.65 -14.33 -16.86
CA LEU A 174 -4.78 -13.50 -18.07
C LEU A 174 -4.56 -14.29 -19.37
N LYS A 175 -3.52 -15.14 -19.42
CA LYS A 175 -3.18 -15.88 -20.65
C LYS A 175 -4.06 -17.12 -20.83
N PHE A 176 -4.29 -17.86 -19.76
CA PHE A 176 -5.01 -19.14 -19.82
C PHE A 176 -6.46 -19.03 -19.39
N LYS A 177 -6.86 -17.92 -18.73
CA LYS A 177 -8.23 -17.64 -18.28
C LYS A 177 -8.85 -18.81 -17.48
N ASN A 178 -8.03 -19.52 -16.71
CA ASN A 178 -8.40 -20.70 -15.94
C ASN A 178 -8.60 -20.43 -14.45
N MET A 179 -8.70 -19.15 -14.07
CA MET A 179 -8.88 -18.72 -12.68
C MET A 179 -10.03 -17.74 -12.54
N THR A 180 -10.78 -17.88 -11.46
CA THR A 180 -11.82 -16.92 -11.05
C THR A 180 -11.22 -15.85 -10.15
N ASP A 181 -11.89 -14.68 -10.05
CA ASP A 181 -11.48 -13.60 -9.16
C ASP A 181 -11.37 -14.08 -7.70
N VAL A 182 -12.28 -14.96 -7.26
CA VAL A 182 -12.22 -15.55 -5.91
C VAL A 182 -10.93 -16.32 -5.70
N GLN A 183 -10.53 -17.15 -6.66
CA GLN A 183 -9.28 -17.91 -6.57
C GLN A 183 -8.02 -17.05 -6.59
N ILE A 184 -8.06 -15.93 -7.32
CA ILE A 184 -6.97 -14.93 -7.33
C ILE A 184 -6.86 -14.27 -5.97
N LEU A 185 -8.00 -13.85 -5.40
CA LEU A 185 -8.06 -13.16 -4.12
C LEU A 185 -7.67 -14.04 -2.93
N GLU A 186 -8.06 -15.30 -2.92
CA GLU A 186 -7.63 -16.25 -1.88
C GLU A 186 -6.10 -16.39 -1.83
N ARG A 187 -5.45 -16.43 -3.00
CA ARG A 187 -3.99 -16.49 -3.09
C ARG A 187 -3.33 -15.18 -2.69
N TYR A 188 -3.92 -14.08 -3.10
CA TYR A 188 -3.49 -12.75 -2.70
C TYR A 188 -3.54 -12.57 -1.18
N ASP A 189 -4.67 -12.90 -0.54
CA ASP A 189 -4.84 -12.77 0.92
C ASP A 189 -3.81 -13.63 1.69
N LYS A 190 -3.62 -14.89 1.28
CA LYS A 190 -2.62 -15.78 1.90
C LYS A 190 -1.19 -15.23 1.74
N LEU A 191 -0.88 -14.71 0.55
CA LEU A 191 0.43 -14.13 0.29
C LEU A 191 0.69 -12.88 1.14
N MET A 192 -0.32 -12.00 1.26
CA MET A 192 -0.25 -10.82 2.11
C MET A 192 -0.11 -11.17 3.59
N GLU A 193 -0.83 -12.17 4.08
CA GLU A 193 -0.69 -12.67 5.45
C GLU A 193 0.75 -13.14 5.73
N ILE A 194 1.35 -13.91 4.82
CA ILE A 194 2.74 -14.37 4.94
C ILE A 194 3.70 -13.18 5.00
N ILE A 195 3.52 -12.17 4.12
CA ILE A 195 4.37 -10.98 4.09
C ILE A 195 4.22 -10.18 5.39
N ASP A 196 3.00 -10.01 5.90
CA ASP A 196 2.75 -9.31 7.15
C ASP A 196 3.39 -10.03 8.35
N ASN A 197 3.35 -11.36 8.38
CA ASN A 197 4.04 -12.15 9.39
C ASN A 197 5.57 -12.00 9.31
N LYS A 198 6.12 -11.96 8.08
CA LYS A 198 7.56 -11.68 7.87
C LYS A 198 7.94 -10.26 8.30
N ILE A 199 7.10 -9.27 8.05
CA ILE A 199 7.30 -7.89 8.54
C ILE A 199 7.36 -7.88 10.06
N LYS A 200 6.35 -8.45 10.75
CA LYS A 200 6.30 -8.52 12.22
C LYS A 200 7.55 -9.17 12.79
N LYS A 201 7.96 -10.32 12.24
CA LYS A 201 9.17 -11.04 12.66
C LYS A 201 10.43 -10.18 12.46
N THR A 202 10.58 -9.57 11.28
CA THR A 202 11.77 -8.76 10.94
C THR A 202 11.85 -7.52 11.83
N GLN A 203 10.71 -6.88 12.13
CA GLN A 203 10.63 -5.76 13.07
C GLN A 203 11.02 -6.16 14.50
N SER A 204 10.56 -7.32 14.97
CA SER A 204 10.94 -7.83 16.29
C SER A 204 12.45 -8.14 16.41
N GLU A 205 13.12 -8.38 15.29
CA GLU A 205 14.57 -8.55 15.18
C GLU A 205 15.33 -7.21 15.01
N GLY A 206 14.64 -6.06 15.00
CA GLY A 206 15.26 -4.75 14.80
C GLY A 206 15.78 -4.50 13.37
N LYS A 207 15.34 -5.26 12.38
CA LYS A 207 15.80 -5.18 11.00
C LYS A 207 14.86 -4.35 10.12
N PRO A 208 15.37 -3.70 9.03
CA PRO A 208 14.55 -2.93 8.11
C PRO A 208 13.57 -3.82 7.33
N VAL A 209 12.35 -3.30 7.11
CA VAL A 209 11.24 -4.03 6.45
C VAL A 209 10.89 -3.52 5.06
N ASP A 210 11.64 -2.56 4.52
CA ASP A 210 11.31 -1.85 3.28
C ASP A 210 11.19 -2.79 2.08
N LYS A 211 11.98 -3.86 2.04
CA LYS A 211 11.86 -4.89 0.99
C LYS A 211 10.48 -5.56 0.99
N TYR A 212 9.88 -5.80 2.15
CA TYR A 212 8.56 -6.41 2.24
C TYR A 212 7.44 -5.44 1.90
N LYS A 213 7.60 -4.16 2.24
CA LYS A 213 6.69 -3.11 1.78
C LYS A 213 6.68 -3.05 0.26
N LYS A 214 7.87 -3.04 -0.36
CA LYS A 214 8.00 -3.10 -1.82
C LYS A 214 7.34 -4.34 -2.43
N TYR A 215 7.50 -5.53 -1.82
CA TYR A 215 6.81 -6.73 -2.30
C TYR A 215 5.28 -6.58 -2.25
N LYS A 216 4.73 -5.95 -1.20
CA LYS A 216 3.29 -5.65 -1.14
C LYS A 216 2.86 -4.74 -2.28
N ASP A 217 3.59 -3.65 -2.51
CA ASP A 217 3.30 -2.70 -3.59
C ASP A 217 3.36 -3.38 -4.97
N ASP A 218 4.38 -4.20 -5.22
CA ASP A 218 4.54 -4.96 -6.46
C ASP A 218 3.37 -5.94 -6.67
N ILE A 219 2.93 -6.62 -5.61
CA ILE A 219 1.83 -7.59 -5.66
C ILE A 219 0.48 -6.88 -5.83
N ASP A 220 0.26 -5.75 -5.16
CA ASP A 220 -0.92 -4.91 -5.34
C ASP A 220 -1.02 -4.40 -6.79
N ALA A 221 0.10 -3.96 -7.37
CA ALA A 221 0.18 -3.57 -8.77
C ALA A 221 -0.15 -4.72 -9.74
N ILE A 222 0.24 -5.96 -9.40
CA ILE A 222 -0.12 -7.15 -10.19
C ILE A 222 -1.62 -7.45 -10.05
N LEU A 223 -2.21 -7.37 -8.84
CA LEU A 223 -3.61 -7.67 -8.58
C LEU A 223 -4.55 -6.84 -9.47
N ILE A 224 -4.34 -5.53 -9.51
CA ILE A 224 -5.20 -4.61 -10.29
C ILE A 224 -5.18 -4.87 -11.80
N THR A 225 -4.21 -5.64 -12.30
CA THR A 225 -4.18 -6.06 -13.72
C THR A 225 -5.08 -7.27 -14.01
N MET A 226 -5.49 -8.02 -12.97
CA MET A 226 -6.26 -9.27 -13.09
C MET A 226 -7.70 -9.11 -12.64
N VAL A 227 -7.92 -8.36 -11.58
CA VAL A 227 -9.22 -8.18 -10.94
C VAL A 227 -9.61 -6.71 -11.05
N LYS A 228 -10.86 -6.46 -11.46
CA LYS A 228 -11.38 -5.10 -11.46
C LYS A 228 -11.61 -4.65 -10.01
N VAL A 229 -10.65 -3.91 -9.49
CA VAL A 229 -10.73 -3.34 -8.13
C VAL A 229 -11.49 -2.01 -8.21
N ASP A 230 -12.82 -2.10 -8.24
CA ASP A 230 -13.70 -0.93 -8.16
C ASP A 230 -14.30 -0.78 -6.74
N CYS A 231 -15.16 0.22 -6.59
CA CYS A 231 -15.80 0.53 -5.30
C CYS A 231 -16.64 -0.63 -4.77
N ASP A 232 -17.32 -1.36 -5.65
CA ASP A 232 -18.16 -2.50 -5.27
C ASP A 232 -17.31 -3.67 -4.80
N PHE A 233 -16.18 -3.89 -5.46
CA PHE A 233 -15.18 -4.85 -5.00
C PHE A 233 -14.69 -4.55 -3.58
N VAL A 234 -14.32 -3.29 -3.30
CA VAL A 234 -13.84 -2.88 -1.99
C VAL A 234 -14.93 -3.05 -0.92
N ARG A 235 -16.17 -2.66 -1.23
CA ARG A 235 -17.32 -2.84 -0.34
C ARG A 235 -17.60 -4.30 -0.04
N ALA A 236 -17.51 -5.18 -1.05
CA ALA A 236 -17.80 -6.60 -0.88
C ALA A 236 -16.68 -7.37 -0.14
N ASN A 237 -15.42 -7.06 -0.40
CA ASN A 237 -14.30 -7.90 0.01
C ASN A 237 -13.45 -7.32 1.15
N LEU A 238 -13.30 -5.99 1.22
CA LEU A 238 -12.44 -5.35 2.20
C LEU A 238 -13.23 -4.70 3.36
N ALA A 239 -14.39 -4.12 3.07
CA ALA A 239 -15.20 -3.46 4.09
C ALA A 239 -15.62 -4.38 5.25
N PRO A 240 -16.03 -5.66 5.04
CA PRO A 240 -16.36 -6.56 6.14
C PRO A 240 -15.18 -6.82 7.07
N LYS A 241 -13.98 -6.99 6.51
CA LYS A 241 -12.73 -7.19 7.26
C LYS A 241 -12.37 -5.93 8.06
N TYR A 242 -12.50 -4.76 7.43
CA TYR A 242 -12.20 -3.48 8.07
C TYR A 242 -13.19 -3.15 9.21
N LYS A 243 -14.46 -3.49 9.08
CA LYS A 243 -15.45 -3.35 10.17
C LYS A 243 -15.11 -4.18 11.40
N GLN A 244 -14.47 -5.35 11.22
CA GLN A 244 -14.02 -6.20 12.34
C GLN A 244 -12.78 -5.63 13.02
N ASN A 245 -11.90 -4.93 12.29
CA ASN A 245 -10.71 -4.29 12.84
C ASN A 245 -10.48 -2.91 12.19
N PRO A 246 -11.20 -1.84 12.65
CA PRO A 246 -11.11 -0.50 12.06
C PRO A 246 -9.76 0.19 12.27
N THR A 247 -8.89 -0.36 13.12
CA THR A 247 -7.55 0.16 13.41
C THR A 247 -6.45 -0.52 12.57
N ASP A 248 -6.81 -1.43 11.68
CA ASP A 248 -5.86 -2.09 10.77
C ASP A 248 -5.37 -1.10 9.71
N ILE A 249 -4.20 -0.52 9.97
CA ILE A 249 -3.56 0.46 9.09
C ILE A 249 -3.27 -0.11 7.70
N SER A 250 -2.86 -1.38 7.61
CA SER A 250 -2.55 -2.01 6.33
C SER A 250 -3.81 -2.13 5.46
N LEU A 251 -4.90 -2.58 6.06
CA LEU A 251 -6.19 -2.68 5.38
C LEU A 251 -6.79 -1.31 5.05
N ALA A 252 -6.66 -0.33 5.95
CA ALA A 252 -7.07 1.05 5.70
C ALA A 252 -6.33 1.66 4.49
N LYS A 253 -5.01 1.46 4.40
CA LYS A 253 -4.21 1.92 3.24
C LYS A 253 -4.67 1.30 1.92
N LYS A 254 -5.02 0.02 1.92
CA LYS A 254 -5.59 -0.66 0.73
C LYS A 254 -6.94 -0.07 0.32
N ILE A 255 -7.87 0.05 1.27
CA ILE A 255 -9.18 0.64 1.02
C ILE A 255 -9.03 2.06 0.48
N PHE A 256 -8.21 2.89 1.14
CA PHE A 256 -7.92 4.25 0.72
C PHE A 256 -7.41 4.30 -0.73
N SER A 257 -6.37 3.51 -1.06
CA SER A 257 -5.76 3.51 -2.39
C SER A 257 -6.69 2.98 -3.47
N PHE A 258 -7.37 1.87 -3.23
CA PHE A 258 -8.25 1.26 -4.22
C PHE A 258 -9.49 2.12 -4.50
N MET A 259 -10.09 2.71 -3.47
CA MET A 259 -11.23 3.59 -3.64
C MET A 259 -10.84 4.94 -4.27
N LEU A 260 -9.62 5.43 -4.00
CA LEU A 260 -9.08 6.62 -4.68
C LEU A 260 -8.91 6.36 -6.19
N GLN A 261 -8.33 5.22 -6.57
CA GLN A 261 -8.20 4.81 -7.97
C GLN A 261 -9.57 4.60 -8.64
N GLY A 262 -10.52 4.02 -7.91
CA GLY A 262 -11.91 3.83 -8.35
C GLY A 262 -12.74 5.12 -8.38
N LYS A 263 -12.18 6.27 -7.95
CA LYS A 263 -12.86 7.57 -7.83
C LYS A 263 -14.09 7.54 -6.90
N CYS A 264 -14.00 6.79 -5.82
CA CYS A 264 -15.07 6.60 -4.82
C CYS A 264 -14.82 7.42 -3.54
N THR A 265 -14.28 8.61 -3.67
CA THR A 265 -13.88 9.45 -2.52
C THR A 265 -15.07 10.02 -1.73
N ASP A 266 -16.27 9.95 -2.30
CA ASP A 266 -17.52 10.35 -1.62
C ASP A 266 -18.07 9.25 -0.69
N ASP A 267 -17.52 8.02 -0.77
CA ASP A 267 -17.96 6.90 0.04
C ASP A 267 -17.51 7.06 1.50
N PRO A 268 -18.43 6.86 2.48
CA PRO A 268 -18.07 6.91 3.90
C PRO A 268 -16.93 5.97 4.30
N LEU A 269 -16.80 4.81 3.62
CA LEU A 269 -15.72 3.85 3.88
C LEU A 269 -14.36 4.42 3.51
N TRP A 270 -14.28 5.14 2.36
CA TRP A 270 -13.04 5.81 1.96
C TRP A 270 -12.62 6.85 3.01
N LEU A 271 -13.58 7.64 3.48
CA LEU A 271 -13.31 8.68 4.47
C LEU A 271 -12.80 8.08 5.80
N GLN A 272 -13.42 6.99 6.27
CA GLN A 272 -12.96 6.28 7.47
C GLN A 272 -11.55 5.71 7.29
N ALA A 273 -11.27 5.10 6.15
CA ALA A 273 -9.95 4.58 5.84
C ALA A 273 -8.90 5.70 5.74
N ALA A 274 -9.26 6.83 5.12
CA ALA A 274 -8.41 8.01 5.02
C ALA A 274 -8.06 8.59 6.40
N GLU A 275 -9.02 8.67 7.33
CA GLU A 275 -8.77 9.08 8.73
C GLU A 275 -7.82 8.10 9.44
N THR A 276 -8.04 6.80 9.27
CA THR A 276 -7.19 5.78 9.89
C THR A 276 -5.76 5.87 9.37
N VAL A 277 -5.59 6.04 8.05
CA VAL A 277 -4.25 6.25 7.44
C VAL A 277 -3.59 7.52 7.95
N TYR A 278 -4.34 8.62 8.04
CA TYR A 278 -3.81 9.89 8.53
C TYR A 278 -3.40 9.83 10.02
N ASN A 279 -4.13 9.07 10.82
CA ASN A 279 -3.87 8.91 12.26
C ASN A 279 -2.85 7.80 12.58
N ASP A 280 -2.21 7.18 11.57
CA ASP A 280 -1.15 6.19 11.77
C ASP A 280 0.03 6.82 12.56
N PRO A 281 0.32 6.35 13.79
CA PRO A 281 1.39 6.92 14.61
C PRO A 281 2.79 6.73 14.00
N ALA A 282 2.94 5.72 13.13
CA ALA A 282 4.20 5.44 12.42
C ALA A 282 4.29 6.18 11.08
N GLY A 283 3.21 6.84 10.65
CA GLY A 283 3.14 7.58 9.39
C GLY A 283 3.58 9.03 9.53
N GLN A 284 4.11 9.60 8.45
CA GLN A 284 4.26 11.05 8.35
C GLN A 284 2.90 11.70 8.10
N LYS A 285 2.63 12.80 8.79
CA LYS A 285 1.44 13.60 8.54
C LYS A 285 1.53 14.24 7.16
N ASP A 286 0.59 13.92 6.30
CA ASP A 286 0.53 14.42 4.93
C ASP A 286 -0.35 15.68 4.84
N CYS A 287 0.23 16.78 4.31
CA CYS A 287 -0.46 18.06 4.15
C CYS A 287 -1.71 17.95 3.25
N GLY A 288 -1.58 17.28 2.10
CA GLY A 288 -2.67 17.13 1.14
C GLY A 288 -3.82 16.32 1.70
N LEU A 289 -3.51 15.23 2.41
CA LEU A 289 -4.54 14.39 3.04
C LEU A 289 -5.27 15.14 4.15
N ALA A 290 -4.54 15.85 5.03
CA ALA A 290 -5.14 16.66 6.09
C ALA A 290 -6.06 17.77 5.52
N LYS A 291 -5.56 18.52 4.52
CA LYS A 291 -6.33 19.56 3.83
C LYS A 291 -7.63 18.99 3.23
N ASN A 292 -7.53 17.87 2.49
CA ASN A 292 -8.69 17.24 1.85
C ASN A 292 -9.70 16.69 2.86
N LEU A 293 -9.25 16.03 3.95
CA LEU A 293 -10.13 15.59 5.03
C LEU A 293 -10.89 16.78 5.64
N GLY A 294 -10.21 17.88 5.91
CA GLY A 294 -10.83 19.10 6.43
C GLY A 294 -11.90 19.67 5.51
N ILE A 295 -11.63 19.74 4.20
CA ILE A 295 -12.59 20.22 3.19
C ILE A 295 -13.81 19.27 3.09
N ILE A 296 -13.59 17.95 3.11
CA ILE A 296 -14.69 16.97 3.04
C ILE A 296 -15.56 17.06 4.28
N TYR A 297 -14.98 17.16 5.49
CA TYR A 297 -15.76 17.33 6.70
C TYR A 297 -16.53 18.65 6.73
N MET A 298 -15.93 19.73 6.22
CA MET A 298 -16.62 21.01 6.05
C MET A 298 -17.81 20.89 5.08
N SER A 299 -17.72 20.12 4.00
CA SER A 299 -18.82 19.89 3.07
C SER A 299 -19.96 19.06 3.68
N LYS A 300 -19.65 18.28 4.72
CA LYS A 300 -20.63 17.47 5.49
C LYS A 300 -21.16 18.20 6.73
N ASP A 301 -20.82 19.48 6.91
CA ASP A 301 -21.16 20.30 8.07
C ASP A 301 -20.62 19.78 9.43
N ASP A 302 -19.65 18.84 9.38
CA ASP A 302 -18.87 18.43 10.57
C ASP A 302 -17.72 19.42 10.80
N PHE A 303 -18.10 20.58 11.36
CA PHE A 303 -17.17 21.69 11.53
C PHE A 303 -16.08 21.43 12.58
N GLU A 304 -16.31 20.51 13.53
CA GLU A 304 -15.30 20.14 14.52
C GLU A 304 -14.16 19.35 13.88
N LYS A 305 -14.49 18.31 13.11
CA LYS A 305 -13.48 17.56 12.38
C LYS A 305 -12.82 18.39 11.29
N ALA A 306 -13.59 19.23 10.59
CA ALA A 306 -13.04 20.15 9.60
C ALA A 306 -11.97 21.05 10.20
N GLU A 307 -12.27 21.68 11.36
CA GLU A 307 -11.29 22.54 12.07
C GLU A 307 -10.05 21.77 12.50
N LYS A 308 -10.25 20.59 13.10
CA LYS A 308 -9.14 19.72 13.51
C LYS A 308 -8.18 19.47 12.33
N PHE A 309 -8.69 18.93 11.23
CA PHE A 309 -7.84 18.54 10.10
C PHE A 309 -7.22 19.74 9.37
N LEU A 310 -7.95 20.86 9.22
CA LEU A 310 -7.41 22.08 8.63
C LEU A 310 -6.33 22.71 9.51
N THR A 311 -6.49 22.69 10.84
CA THR A 311 -5.46 23.19 11.77
C THR A 311 -4.21 22.29 11.74
N GLU A 312 -4.38 20.98 11.71
CA GLU A 312 -3.27 20.06 11.53
C GLU A 312 -2.57 20.28 10.17
N ALA A 313 -3.32 20.49 9.08
CA ALA A 313 -2.78 20.84 7.78
C ALA A 313 -1.96 22.14 7.83
N GLN A 314 -2.44 23.18 8.52
CA GLN A 314 -1.71 24.45 8.71
C GLN A 314 -0.34 24.21 9.37
N GLY A 315 -0.24 23.25 10.29
CA GLY A 315 1.01 22.91 10.98
C GLY A 315 2.01 22.10 10.14
N VAL A 316 1.53 21.29 9.19
CA VAL A 316 2.39 20.36 8.43
C VAL A 316 2.67 20.79 6.99
N CYS A 317 1.83 21.65 6.39
CA CYS A 317 2.08 22.19 5.05
C CYS A 317 3.29 23.11 5.05
N THR A 318 4.20 22.89 4.11
CA THR A 318 5.43 23.70 3.96
C THR A 318 5.38 24.60 2.72
N ASP A 319 4.71 24.15 1.66
CA ASP A 319 4.55 24.92 0.43
C ASP A 319 3.64 26.13 0.61
N SER A 320 3.96 27.26 -0.07
CA SER A 320 3.24 28.52 0.09
C SER A 320 1.81 28.47 -0.48
N GLN A 321 1.59 27.71 -1.55
CA GLN A 321 0.27 27.54 -2.16
C GLN A 321 -0.62 26.71 -1.25
N ASP A 322 -0.13 25.55 -0.76
CA ASP A 322 -0.87 24.70 0.18
C ASP A 322 -1.22 25.45 1.46
N LYS A 323 -0.27 26.24 2.02
CA LYS A 323 -0.54 27.10 3.19
C LYS A 323 -1.66 28.11 2.92
N ALA A 324 -1.63 28.75 1.75
CA ALA A 324 -2.65 29.73 1.37
C ALA A 324 -4.04 29.06 1.19
N GLU A 325 -4.09 27.88 0.58
CA GLU A 325 -5.33 27.11 0.39
C GLU A 325 -5.92 26.64 1.73
N VAL A 326 -5.07 26.21 2.68
CA VAL A 326 -5.49 25.85 4.03
C VAL A 326 -6.05 27.07 4.77
N LEU A 327 -5.38 28.24 4.70
CA LEU A 327 -5.88 29.49 5.29
C LEU A 327 -7.21 29.92 4.68
N LEU A 328 -7.36 29.76 3.36
CA LEU A 328 -8.62 30.04 2.66
C LEU A 328 -9.75 29.14 3.16
N SER A 329 -9.44 27.86 3.36
CA SER A 329 -10.41 26.87 3.87
C SER A 329 -10.80 27.13 5.32
N LEU A 330 -9.83 27.48 6.18
CA LEU A 330 -10.08 27.91 7.58
C LEU A 330 -10.93 29.18 7.62
N GLY A 331 -10.65 30.14 6.74
CA GLY A 331 -11.47 31.34 6.60
C GLY A 331 -12.90 31.03 6.19
N THR A 332 -13.09 30.08 5.27
CA THR A 332 -14.42 29.61 4.86
C THR A 332 -15.15 28.92 6.01
N LEU A 333 -14.46 28.09 6.77
CA LEU A 333 -15.01 27.44 7.97
C LEU A 333 -15.45 28.48 9.02
N SER A 334 -14.60 29.47 9.33
CA SER A 334 -14.91 30.55 10.26
C SER A 334 -16.09 31.40 9.78
N SER A 335 -16.18 31.67 8.47
CA SER A 335 -17.33 32.35 7.87
C SER A 335 -18.64 31.57 8.04
N ARG A 336 -18.63 30.25 7.79
CA ARG A 336 -19.81 29.38 7.98
C ARG A 336 -20.26 29.28 9.44
N ARG A 337 -19.33 29.45 10.38
CA ARG A 337 -19.61 29.53 11.82
C ARG A 337 -20.03 30.94 12.29
N GLY A 338 -20.15 31.90 11.39
CA GLY A 338 -20.51 33.27 11.71
C GLY A 338 -19.39 34.13 12.30
N LYS A 339 -18.17 33.62 12.38
CA LYS A 339 -16.99 34.34 12.91
C LYS A 339 -16.36 35.24 11.83
N LYS A 340 -17.11 36.26 11.41
CA LYS A 340 -16.76 37.10 10.25
C LYS A 340 -15.40 37.79 10.37
N SER A 341 -15.04 38.32 11.53
CA SER A 341 -13.75 38.97 11.76
C SER A 341 -12.58 38.00 11.62
N GLU A 342 -12.70 36.82 12.18
CA GLU A 342 -11.70 35.74 12.07
C GLU A 342 -11.55 35.27 10.60
N ALA A 343 -12.67 35.05 9.92
CA ALA A 343 -12.70 34.68 8.50
C ALA A 343 -11.95 35.72 7.63
N ARG A 344 -12.19 37.01 7.84
CA ARG A 344 -11.52 38.08 7.12
C ARG A 344 -10.00 38.03 7.29
N GLU A 345 -9.53 37.88 8.53
CA GLU A 345 -8.09 37.83 8.81
C GLU A 345 -7.42 36.61 8.18
N LEU A 346 -8.08 35.43 8.23
CA LEU A 346 -7.60 34.24 7.54
C LEU A 346 -7.54 34.42 6.02
N TYR A 347 -8.54 35.05 5.42
CA TYR A 347 -8.51 35.37 3.98
C TYR A 347 -7.40 36.35 3.62
N ARG A 348 -7.13 37.35 4.46
CA ARG A 348 -5.99 38.27 4.26
C ARG A 348 -4.65 37.56 4.32
N GLN A 349 -4.49 36.67 5.29
CA GLN A 349 -3.30 35.82 5.38
C GLN A 349 -3.14 34.93 4.16
N ALA A 350 -4.22 34.32 3.67
CA ALA A 350 -4.22 33.53 2.45
C ALA A 350 -3.77 34.34 1.23
N ALA A 351 -4.34 35.56 1.07
CA ALA A 351 -3.98 36.48 -0.02
C ALA A 351 -2.52 36.91 0.03
N SER A 352 -1.97 37.09 1.22
CA SER A 352 -0.56 37.46 1.42
C SER A 352 0.40 36.29 1.22
N ALA A 353 -0.03 35.06 1.51
CA ALA A 353 0.81 33.88 1.43
C ALA A 353 1.08 33.44 -0.02
N ASN A 354 0.10 33.58 -0.93
CA ASN A 354 0.27 33.20 -2.32
C ASN A 354 -0.63 33.97 -3.29
N ALA A 355 -0.03 34.51 -4.35
CA ALA A 355 -0.72 35.34 -5.35
C ALA A 355 -1.80 34.57 -6.14
N THR A 356 -1.68 33.25 -6.33
CA THR A 356 -2.67 32.45 -7.04
C THR A 356 -3.99 32.36 -6.28
N VAL A 357 -3.94 32.37 -4.95
CA VAL A 357 -5.09 32.31 -4.04
C VAL A 357 -5.65 33.70 -3.71
N ALA A 358 -4.83 34.76 -3.90
CA ALA A 358 -5.18 36.11 -3.49
C ALA A 358 -6.50 36.64 -4.08
N LYS A 359 -6.77 36.35 -5.36
CA LYS A 359 -8.01 36.78 -6.02
C LYS A 359 -9.25 36.18 -5.35
N GLU A 360 -9.23 34.88 -5.07
CA GLU A 360 -10.33 34.20 -4.39
C GLU A 360 -10.49 34.71 -2.96
N ALA A 361 -9.38 34.87 -2.23
CA ALA A 361 -9.40 35.40 -0.87
C ALA A 361 -10.02 36.80 -0.81
N TYR A 362 -9.64 37.69 -1.73
CA TYR A 362 -10.25 39.05 -1.80
C TYR A 362 -11.73 38.97 -2.17
N GLU A 363 -12.13 38.08 -3.05
CA GLU A 363 -13.54 37.87 -3.38
C GLU A 363 -14.33 37.42 -2.15
N LYS A 364 -13.81 36.50 -1.36
CA LYS A 364 -14.44 36.05 -0.10
C LYS A 364 -14.57 37.19 0.92
N ILE A 365 -13.58 38.07 1.03
CA ILE A 365 -13.69 39.26 1.88
C ILE A 365 -14.79 40.20 1.36
N GLY A 366 -14.85 40.42 0.05
CA GLY A 366 -15.92 41.21 -0.57
C GLY A 366 -17.31 40.61 -0.26
N ASP A 367 -17.44 39.30 -0.35
CA ASP A 367 -18.68 38.57 -0.01
C ASP A 367 -19.07 38.76 1.47
N LEU A 368 -18.11 38.70 2.39
CA LEU A 368 -18.36 38.96 3.82
C LEU A 368 -18.93 40.37 4.02
N TYR A 369 -18.33 41.41 3.37
CA TYR A 369 -18.78 42.76 3.54
C TYR A 369 -20.13 43.02 2.87
N PHE A 370 -20.31 42.55 1.64
CA PHE A 370 -21.57 42.67 0.92
C PHE A 370 -22.75 42.08 1.74
N ASN A 371 -22.55 40.93 2.34
CA ASN A 371 -23.57 40.23 3.14
C ASN A 371 -23.69 40.78 4.59
N SER A 372 -22.96 41.83 4.93
CA SER A 372 -22.99 42.41 6.28
C SER A 372 -23.81 43.72 6.39
N HIS A 373 -24.53 44.09 5.33
CA HIS A 373 -25.40 45.25 5.37
C HIS A 373 -26.38 45.19 6.57
N GLY A 374 -27.08 44.05 6.75
CA GLY A 374 -28.02 43.87 7.85
C GLY A 374 -27.39 43.99 9.24
N ASP A 375 -26.15 43.47 9.39
CA ASP A 375 -25.42 43.51 10.67
C ASP A 375 -24.82 44.90 10.98
N CYS A 376 -24.54 45.69 9.97
CA CYS A 376 -23.82 46.97 10.09
C CYS A 376 -24.76 48.19 10.01
N ALA A 377 -25.97 48.02 9.48
CA ALA A 377 -26.94 49.09 9.35
C ALA A 377 -27.45 49.56 10.71
N LYS A 378 -27.14 50.81 11.05
CA LYS A 378 -27.63 51.49 12.28
C LYS A 378 -29.02 52.06 12.11
N LYS A 379 -29.53 52.15 10.87
CA LYS A 379 -30.83 52.73 10.48
C LYS A 379 -31.00 54.20 10.91
N VAL A 380 -29.86 54.93 11.05
CA VAL A 380 -29.85 56.36 11.33
C VAL A 380 -29.93 57.15 10.04
N ASN A 381 -29.14 56.76 9.06
CA ASN A 381 -29.19 57.28 7.70
C ASN A 381 -28.76 56.22 6.69
N GLN A 382 -29.30 56.28 5.47
CA GLN A 382 -29.04 55.28 4.46
C GLN A 382 -27.63 55.37 3.87
N ALA A 383 -26.99 56.52 3.86
CA ALA A 383 -25.66 56.68 3.31
C ALA A 383 -24.65 55.87 4.13
N ASP A 384 -24.69 55.96 5.48
CA ASP A 384 -23.81 55.20 6.35
C ASP A 384 -24.09 53.68 6.28
N ASP A 385 -25.37 53.31 6.27
CA ASP A 385 -25.76 51.89 6.19
C ASP A 385 -25.26 51.20 4.91
N ARG A 386 -25.09 51.97 3.81
CA ARG A 386 -24.62 51.49 2.49
C ARG A 386 -23.10 51.47 2.30
N LEU A 387 -22.30 51.99 3.25
CA LEU A 387 -20.83 52.02 3.16
C LEU A 387 -20.22 50.61 3.01
N VAL A 388 -20.88 49.58 3.51
CA VAL A 388 -20.45 48.19 3.38
C VAL A 388 -20.33 47.72 1.91
N TYR A 389 -21.18 48.26 1.03
CA TYR A 389 -21.15 47.94 -0.40
C TYR A 389 -19.97 48.61 -1.12
N LEU A 390 -19.55 49.78 -0.66
CA LEU A 390 -18.35 50.44 -1.16
C LEU A 390 -17.09 49.61 -0.84
N LEU A 391 -16.97 49.13 0.40
CA LEU A 391 -15.89 48.25 0.80
C LEU A 391 -15.93 46.90 0.04
N ALA A 392 -17.11 46.32 -0.13
CA ALA A 392 -17.26 45.09 -0.90
C ALA A 392 -16.75 45.27 -2.34
N ALA A 393 -17.10 46.40 -2.99
CA ALA A 393 -16.65 46.70 -4.34
C ALA A 393 -15.11 46.88 -4.40
N ASP A 394 -14.48 47.48 -3.39
CA ASP A 394 -13.02 47.65 -3.32
C ASP A 394 -12.30 46.28 -3.28
N TYR A 395 -12.84 45.32 -2.53
CA TYR A 395 -12.28 43.98 -2.48
C TYR A 395 -12.59 43.17 -3.73
N TYR A 396 -13.77 43.29 -4.34
CA TYR A 396 -14.08 42.69 -5.65
C TYR A 396 -13.20 43.24 -6.76
N GLN A 397 -12.80 44.51 -6.67
CA GLN A 397 -11.84 45.08 -7.61
C GLN A 397 -10.45 44.45 -7.46
N ARG A 398 -9.97 44.24 -6.22
CA ARG A 398 -8.72 43.48 -5.96
C ARG A 398 -8.80 42.04 -6.47
N ALA A 399 -9.96 41.44 -6.38
CA ALA A 399 -10.23 40.10 -6.94
C ALA A 399 -10.31 40.07 -8.47
N GLY A 400 -10.57 41.24 -9.11
CA GLY A 400 -10.79 41.37 -10.56
C GLY A 400 -12.17 40.84 -11.01
N ASN A 401 -13.14 40.79 -10.11
CA ASN A 401 -14.50 40.28 -10.42
C ASN A 401 -15.45 41.39 -10.82
N GLY A 402 -15.50 41.72 -12.14
CA GLY A 402 -16.33 42.77 -12.69
C GLY A 402 -17.83 42.62 -12.44
N LYS A 403 -18.33 41.38 -12.42
CA LYS A 403 -19.76 41.12 -12.15
C LYS A 403 -20.14 41.46 -10.71
N LYS A 404 -19.31 41.07 -9.74
CA LYS A 404 -19.55 41.36 -8.32
C LYS A 404 -19.33 42.85 -8.03
N ILE A 405 -18.41 43.55 -8.74
CA ILE A 405 -18.27 45.00 -8.66
C ILE A 405 -19.57 45.69 -9.10
N ALA A 406 -20.14 45.29 -10.24
CA ALA A 406 -21.39 45.86 -10.74
C ALA A 406 -22.53 45.65 -9.73
N MET A 407 -22.66 44.41 -9.21
CA MET A 407 -23.66 44.08 -8.17
C MET A 407 -23.49 44.97 -6.91
N ALA A 408 -22.27 45.15 -6.43
CA ALA A 408 -22.03 45.98 -5.27
C ALA A 408 -22.37 47.48 -5.53
N LYS A 409 -22.12 47.96 -6.76
CA LYS A 409 -22.44 49.35 -7.13
C LYS A 409 -23.94 49.68 -7.06
N GLU A 410 -24.82 48.73 -7.29
CA GLU A 410 -26.28 48.91 -7.13
C GLU A 410 -26.63 49.21 -5.64
N GLY A 411 -25.83 48.71 -4.72
CA GLY A 411 -25.99 48.95 -3.29
C GLY A 411 -25.38 50.29 -2.81
N PHE A 412 -24.65 51.04 -3.62
CA PHE A 412 -24.01 52.27 -3.19
C PHE A 412 -25.05 53.34 -2.77
N PRO A 413 -24.69 54.29 -1.92
CA PRO A 413 -25.55 55.45 -1.63
C PRO A 413 -25.84 56.27 -2.90
N SER A 414 -27.04 56.86 -3.00
CA SER A 414 -27.34 57.81 -4.05
C SER A 414 -26.76 59.21 -3.75
N LYS A 415 -26.72 60.07 -4.75
CA LYS A 415 -26.35 61.49 -4.55
C LYS A 415 -27.23 62.17 -3.53
N GLU A 416 -28.55 61.91 -3.55
CA GLU A 416 -29.49 62.44 -2.57
C GLU A 416 -29.19 61.94 -1.16
N GLU A 417 -28.94 60.62 -0.98
CA GLU A 417 -28.62 60.04 0.34
C GLU A 417 -27.36 60.63 0.95
N ILE A 418 -26.27 60.91 0.18
CA ILE A 418 -25.05 61.53 0.67
C ILE A 418 -25.24 63.02 0.94
N PHE A 419 -26.04 63.73 0.14
CA PHE A 419 -26.36 65.13 0.32
C PHE A 419 -27.08 65.37 1.67
N LEU A 420 -28.04 64.55 2.04
CA LEU A 420 -28.77 64.65 3.31
C LEU A 420 -27.91 64.57 4.55
N VAL A 421 -26.72 64.01 4.46
CA VAL A 421 -25.75 63.90 5.57
C VAL A 421 -24.48 64.72 5.36
N ASN A 422 -24.50 65.65 4.41
CA ASN A 422 -23.39 66.55 4.06
C ASN A 422 -22.08 65.83 3.69
N TYR A 423 -22.19 64.67 3.01
CA TYR A 423 -21.02 63.99 2.48
C TYR A 423 -20.77 64.38 1.02
N GLN A 424 -19.49 64.33 0.63
CA GLN A 424 -19.09 64.59 -0.75
C GLN A 424 -18.48 63.34 -1.36
N PRO A 425 -18.66 63.10 -2.69
CA PRO A 425 -17.89 62.09 -3.40
C PRO A 425 -16.38 62.33 -3.16
N GLY A 426 -15.66 61.26 -2.77
CA GLY A 426 -14.25 61.35 -2.39
C GLY A 426 -13.98 61.42 -0.89
N ASP A 427 -14.98 61.77 -0.07
CA ASP A 427 -14.82 61.73 1.41
C ASP A 427 -14.46 60.35 1.89
N THR A 428 -13.60 60.24 2.91
CA THR A 428 -13.28 58.99 3.57
C THR A 428 -14.21 58.79 4.77
N LYS A 429 -14.93 57.65 4.76
CA LYS A 429 -15.84 57.26 5.86
C LYS A 429 -15.53 55.89 6.38
N LYS A 430 -15.74 55.71 7.69
CA LYS A 430 -15.47 54.43 8.39
C LYS A 430 -16.75 53.65 8.58
N VAL A 431 -16.70 52.34 8.24
CA VAL A 431 -17.75 51.40 8.59
C VAL A 431 -17.48 50.90 10.01
N GLU A 432 -18.29 51.32 10.98
CA GLU A 432 -18.02 51.18 12.43
C GLU A 432 -18.56 49.88 13.05
N CYS A 433 -19.00 48.93 12.26
CA CYS A 433 -19.41 47.62 12.79
C CYS A 433 -18.18 46.69 13.00
N TRP A 434 -18.37 45.37 12.99
CA TRP A 434 -17.30 44.39 13.07
C TRP A 434 -16.21 44.61 12.01
N ILE A 435 -16.55 45.29 10.91
CA ILE A 435 -15.65 45.59 9.78
C ILE A 435 -14.54 46.53 10.18
N ASN A 436 -14.89 47.67 10.79
CA ASN A 436 -13.98 48.69 11.32
C ASN A 436 -12.92 49.17 10.28
N GLU A 437 -13.32 49.31 9.03
CA GLU A 437 -12.48 49.80 7.91
C GLU A 437 -13.05 51.05 7.29
N SER A 438 -12.19 51.82 6.60
CA SER A 438 -12.59 53.02 5.91
C SER A 438 -12.68 52.80 4.40
N THR A 439 -13.61 53.50 3.75
CA THR A 439 -13.78 53.54 2.30
C THR A 439 -14.02 54.93 1.82
N THR A 440 -13.94 55.13 0.52
CA THR A 440 -14.17 56.42 -0.12
C THR A 440 -15.60 56.49 -0.65
N ILE A 441 -16.31 57.58 -0.38
CA ILE A 441 -17.67 57.80 -0.85
C ILE A 441 -17.73 57.83 -2.38
N ARG A 442 -18.57 57.00 -2.92
CA ARG A 442 -18.97 56.91 -4.35
C ARG A 442 -20.48 56.74 -4.39
N THR A 443 -21.12 57.18 -5.45
CA THR A 443 -22.56 57.05 -5.62
C THR A 443 -22.91 56.07 -6.75
N ARG A 444 -24.11 55.52 -6.70
CA ARG A 444 -24.67 54.62 -7.76
C ARG A 444 -25.17 55.38 -8.99
N ASP A 445 -25.46 56.66 -8.89
CA ASP A 445 -26.04 57.55 -9.88
C ASP A 445 -25.12 58.80 -10.16
#